data_d02c9dbb2613127f7e0046ff160b8852
#
_entry.id   d02c9dbb2613127f7e0046ff160b8852
#
_cell.length_a   1.000
_cell.length_b   1.000
_cell.length_c   1.000
_cell.angle_alpha   90.00
_cell.angle_beta   90.00
_cell.angle_gamma   90.00
#
_symmetry.space_group_name_H-M   'P 1'
#
loop_
_entity.id
_entity.type
_entity.pdbx_description
1 polymer ?
#
loop_
_entity_poly.entity_id
_entity_poly.type
_entity_poly.pdbx_seq_one_letter_code
_entity_poly.pdbx_strand_id
1 'polypeptide(L)'
;MTYGTVENIKAIEDAHIHAYIPLAERGQRTGYYGLTDFTYDPIHDQYPCPQGQFLIPFHREEQTQGVEYRAVAGTCNRCPVKAACTTNKRGRQIHRSFFANYLDRVKAYEQTLAYHKALNKRKVWIEPLFGEAKQWHGMRQFRLRGLQKVNMEGRFIAAGQNLKRLLSAKGWGRRPWPDGP
;
A
#
# COMPACT_ATOMS: atom_id res chain seq x y z
N MET A 1 11.10 3.40 -0.16
CA MET A 1 9.92 4.26 -0.34
C MET A 1 8.71 3.37 -0.57
N THR A 2 7.70 3.50 0.24
CA THR A 2 6.44 2.78 0.07
C THR A 2 5.48 3.67 -0.71
N TYR A 3 5.03 3.23 -1.89
CA TYR A 3 4.05 3.96 -2.71
C TYR A 3 2.68 4.12 -2.04
N GLY A 4 2.37 3.29 -1.04
CA GLY A 4 1.12 3.31 -0.29
C GLY A 4 1.13 4.27 0.91
N THR A 5 1.71 5.46 0.78
CA THR A 5 1.53 6.50 1.79
C THR A 5 0.15 7.14 1.66
N VAL A 6 -0.37 7.65 2.74
CA VAL A 6 -1.72 8.27 2.78
C VAL A 6 -1.81 9.45 1.81
N GLU A 7 -0.75 10.25 1.72
CA GLU A 7 -0.67 11.40 0.83
C GLU A 7 -0.74 10.99 -0.65
N ASN A 8 -0.01 9.95 -1.03
CA ASN A 8 -0.03 9.43 -2.40
C ASN A 8 -1.41 8.86 -2.76
N ILE A 9 -2.01 8.10 -1.85
CA ILE A 9 -3.35 7.53 -2.04
C ILE A 9 -4.37 8.65 -2.19
N LYS A 10 -4.31 9.66 -1.30
CA LYS A 10 -5.17 10.84 -1.39
C LYS A 10 -5.04 11.53 -2.75
N ALA A 11 -3.82 11.81 -3.19
CA ALA A 11 -3.57 12.50 -4.46
C ALA A 11 -4.11 11.71 -5.67
N ILE A 12 -3.99 10.38 -5.66
CA ILE A 12 -4.49 9.49 -6.72
C ILE A 12 -6.03 9.48 -6.73
N GLU A 13 -6.65 9.31 -5.57
CA GLU A 13 -8.11 9.27 -5.44
C GLU A 13 -8.76 10.63 -5.74
N ASP A 14 -8.13 11.74 -5.35
CA ASP A 14 -8.58 13.09 -5.68
C ASP A 14 -8.52 13.38 -7.19
N ALA A 15 -7.59 12.72 -7.90
CA ALA A 15 -7.52 12.73 -9.35
C ALA A 15 -8.53 11.78 -10.02
N HIS A 16 -9.49 11.23 -9.27
CA HIS A 16 -10.48 10.24 -9.73
C HIS A 16 -9.88 8.97 -10.33
N ILE A 17 -8.72 8.56 -9.84
CA ILE A 17 -8.04 7.33 -10.23
C ILE A 17 -8.17 6.32 -9.08
N HIS A 18 -8.63 5.11 -9.36
CA HIS A 18 -8.70 4.05 -8.35
C HIS A 18 -7.31 3.55 -7.97
N ALA A 19 -6.93 3.72 -6.71
CA ALA A 19 -5.62 3.31 -6.19
C ALA A 19 -5.60 1.81 -5.85
N TYR A 20 -5.35 0.94 -6.81
CA TYR A 20 -5.17 -0.49 -6.57
C TYR A 20 -3.79 -0.78 -5.96
N ILE A 21 -3.61 -0.38 -4.71
CA ILE A 21 -2.36 -0.48 -3.97
C ILE A 21 -2.56 -1.44 -2.78
N PRO A 22 -1.80 -2.54 -2.69
CA PRO A 22 -1.82 -3.38 -1.50
C PRO A 22 -1.37 -2.57 -0.29
N LEU A 23 -2.25 -2.45 0.70
CA LEU A 23 -1.93 -1.76 1.93
C LEU A 23 -1.14 -2.69 2.86
N ALA A 24 -0.02 -2.20 3.38
CA ALA A 24 0.72 -2.95 4.39
C ALA A 24 -0.10 -3.02 5.69
N GLU A 25 -0.35 -4.22 6.18
CA GLU A 25 -0.92 -4.44 7.49
C GLU A 25 0.07 -3.98 8.56
N ARG A 26 -0.12 -2.76 9.05
CA ARG A 26 0.69 -2.19 10.11
C ARG A 26 -0.02 -2.41 11.43
N GLY A 27 0.69 -3.00 12.40
CA GLY A 27 0.23 -3.06 13.79
C GLY A 27 -0.32 -4.40 14.28
N GLN A 28 -0.30 -5.46 13.49
CA GLN A 28 -0.49 -6.81 14.04
C GLN A 28 0.75 -7.21 14.83
N ARG A 29 0.65 -7.10 16.14
CA ARG A 29 1.61 -7.73 17.05
C ARG A 29 1.08 -9.12 17.37
N THR A 30 1.91 -10.14 17.23
CA THR A 30 1.57 -11.51 17.56
C THR A 30 1.07 -11.58 19.02
N GLY A 31 -0.14 -12.11 19.24
CA GLY A 31 -0.73 -12.25 20.58
C GLY A 31 -1.56 -11.07 21.10
N TYR A 32 -1.71 -10.00 20.32
CA TYR A 32 -2.56 -8.85 20.67
C TYR A 32 -3.66 -8.61 19.63
N TYR A 33 -4.80 -8.09 20.06
CA TYR A 33 -5.81 -7.60 19.13
C TYR A 33 -5.22 -6.56 18.19
N GLY A 34 -5.35 -6.82 16.88
CA GLY A 34 -4.90 -5.94 15.81
C GLY A 34 -5.86 -4.77 15.58
N LEU A 35 -5.52 -3.90 14.65
CA LEU A 35 -6.39 -2.79 14.27
C LEU A 35 -7.68 -3.30 13.56
N THR A 36 -7.62 -4.47 12.93
CA THR A 36 -8.73 -5.13 12.24
C THR A 36 -9.85 -5.59 13.18
N ASP A 37 -9.52 -5.78 14.48
CA ASP A 37 -10.49 -6.20 15.51
C ASP A 37 -11.34 -5.02 16.02
N PHE A 38 -11.06 -3.81 15.54
CA PHE A 38 -11.75 -2.58 15.90
C PHE A 38 -12.33 -1.93 14.65
N THR A 39 -13.62 -2.04 14.46
CA THR A 39 -14.31 -1.43 13.32
C THR A 39 -14.68 0.01 13.66
N TYR A 40 -14.39 0.96 12.77
CA TYR A 40 -14.78 2.35 12.98
C TYR A 40 -16.27 2.53 12.76
N ASP A 41 -16.93 3.19 13.72
CA ASP A 41 -18.31 3.62 13.63
C ASP A 41 -18.35 5.12 13.24
N PRO A 42 -18.67 5.46 11.98
CA PRO A 42 -18.66 6.84 11.52
C PRO A 42 -19.87 7.65 12.03
N ILE A 43 -20.94 7.00 12.51
CA ILE A 43 -22.16 7.69 13.00
C ILE A 43 -21.88 8.30 14.36
N HIS A 44 -21.20 7.56 15.22
CA HIS A 44 -20.92 7.99 16.60
C HIS A 44 -19.46 8.44 16.79
N ASP A 45 -18.66 8.44 15.73
CA ASP A 45 -17.21 8.76 15.76
C ASP A 45 -16.46 8.00 16.86
N GLN A 46 -16.54 6.67 16.84
CA GLN A 46 -15.97 5.79 17.88
C GLN A 46 -15.52 4.44 17.32
N TYR A 47 -14.78 3.70 18.13
CA TYR A 47 -14.40 2.31 17.83
C TYR A 47 -14.98 1.38 18.90
N PRO A 48 -15.94 0.51 18.60
CA PRO A 48 -16.32 -0.56 19.50
C PRO A 48 -15.14 -1.54 19.66
N CYS A 49 -14.84 -1.91 20.89
CA CYS A 49 -13.84 -2.94 21.18
C CYS A 49 -14.50 -4.32 21.20
N PRO A 50 -13.73 -5.42 21.06
CA PRO A 50 -14.26 -6.78 21.09
C PRO A 50 -15.04 -7.16 22.37
N GLN A 51 -14.91 -6.39 23.43
CA GLN A 51 -15.65 -6.55 24.71
C GLN A 51 -16.83 -5.58 24.85
N GLY A 52 -17.29 -4.97 23.75
CA GLY A 52 -18.46 -4.10 23.77
C GLY A 52 -18.25 -2.72 24.42
N GLN A 53 -17.00 -2.34 24.71
CA GLN A 53 -16.69 -0.98 25.16
C GLN A 53 -16.28 -0.11 23.98
N PHE A 54 -16.32 1.22 24.15
CA PHE A 54 -16.02 2.16 23.07
C PHE A 54 -14.72 2.91 23.33
N LEU A 55 -13.96 3.09 22.27
CA LEU A 55 -12.85 4.04 22.21
C LEU A 55 -13.42 5.32 21.60
N ILE A 56 -13.35 6.40 22.33
CA ILE A 56 -13.86 7.71 21.94
C ILE A 56 -12.71 8.65 21.52
N PRO A 57 -12.97 9.69 20.73
CA PRO A 57 -11.96 10.69 20.39
C PRO A 57 -11.41 11.32 21.69
N PHE A 58 -10.09 11.31 21.82
CA PHE A 58 -9.42 11.83 23.00
C PHE A 58 -8.54 13.04 22.67
N HIS A 59 -7.75 12.94 21.62
CA HIS A 59 -6.81 13.99 21.22
C HIS A 59 -6.70 14.08 19.71
N ARG A 60 -6.74 15.31 19.19
CA ARG A 60 -6.49 15.61 17.79
C ARG A 60 -5.07 16.14 17.65
N GLU A 61 -4.27 15.48 16.82
CA GLU A 61 -2.86 15.78 16.65
C GLU A 61 -2.60 16.20 15.21
N GLU A 62 -2.29 17.48 15.03
CA GLU A 62 -2.07 18.06 13.69
C GLU A 62 -0.73 17.59 13.09
N GLN A 63 0.29 17.33 13.92
CA GLN A 63 1.60 16.88 13.43
C GLN A 63 1.53 15.50 12.79
N THR A 64 0.77 14.58 13.37
CA THR A 64 0.55 13.22 12.83
C THR A 64 -0.68 13.14 11.93
N GLN A 65 -1.37 14.26 11.73
CA GLN A 65 -2.58 14.39 10.92
C GLN A 65 -3.63 13.33 11.28
N GLY A 66 -3.96 13.22 12.56
CA GLY A 66 -4.90 12.21 13.00
C GLY A 66 -5.56 12.50 14.34
N VAL A 67 -6.48 11.61 14.70
CA VAL A 67 -7.20 11.59 15.97
C VAL A 67 -6.79 10.34 16.74
N GLU A 68 -6.44 10.53 18.01
CA GLU A 68 -6.26 9.43 18.93
C GLU A 68 -7.61 9.10 19.58
N TYR A 69 -8.04 7.85 19.43
CA TYR A 69 -9.20 7.29 20.13
C TYR A 69 -8.73 6.47 21.32
N ARG A 70 -9.38 6.62 22.45
CA ARG A 70 -8.96 5.99 23.69
C ARG A 70 -10.14 5.34 24.43
N ALA A 71 -9.92 4.13 24.94
CA ALA A 71 -10.83 3.49 25.87
C ALA A 71 -10.72 4.12 27.25
N VAL A 72 -11.82 4.11 28.02
CA VAL A 72 -11.81 4.56 29.42
C VAL A 72 -10.87 3.68 30.24
N ALA A 73 -9.85 4.28 30.83
CA ALA A 73 -8.77 3.56 31.53
C ALA A 73 -9.29 2.65 32.65
N GLY A 74 -10.24 3.13 33.46
CA GLY A 74 -10.81 2.36 34.57
C GLY A 74 -11.51 1.07 34.10
N THR A 75 -12.29 1.15 33.04
CA THR A 75 -12.98 0.00 32.44
C THR A 75 -12.00 -0.93 31.74
N CYS A 76 -11.11 -0.37 30.92
CA CYS A 76 -10.11 -1.14 30.18
C CYS A 76 -9.13 -1.89 31.09
N ASN A 77 -8.73 -1.29 32.22
CA ASN A 77 -7.80 -1.92 33.16
C ASN A 77 -8.41 -3.10 33.92
N ARG A 78 -9.74 -3.16 34.06
CA ARG A 78 -10.47 -4.27 34.66
C ARG A 78 -10.96 -5.31 33.68
N CYS A 79 -10.66 -5.10 32.38
CA CYS A 79 -11.10 -5.98 31.30
C CYS A 79 -10.43 -7.36 31.40
N PRO A 80 -11.18 -8.47 31.31
CA PRO A 80 -10.63 -9.83 31.43
C PRO A 80 -9.64 -10.17 30.29
N VAL A 81 -9.81 -9.57 29.11
CA VAL A 81 -8.94 -9.78 27.97
C VAL A 81 -7.87 -8.67 27.79
N LYS A 82 -7.64 -7.87 28.81
CA LYS A 82 -6.66 -6.77 28.73
C LYS A 82 -5.28 -7.26 28.31
N ALA A 83 -4.82 -8.38 28.84
CA ALA A 83 -3.50 -8.94 28.53
C ALA A 83 -3.31 -9.26 27.04
N ALA A 84 -4.38 -9.66 26.35
CA ALA A 84 -4.40 -9.90 24.90
C ALA A 84 -4.72 -8.65 24.07
N CYS A 85 -5.02 -7.51 24.71
CA CYS A 85 -5.42 -6.29 24.03
C CYS A 85 -4.35 -5.19 24.13
N THR A 86 -3.92 -4.85 25.34
CA THR A 86 -2.96 -3.76 25.56
C THR A 86 -2.27 -3.84 26.91
N THR A 87 -0.99 -3.51 26.92
CA THR A 87 -0.20 -3.32 28.16
C THR A 87 -0.33 -1.90 28.72
N ASN A 88 -0.95 -0.98 27.97
CA ASN A 88 -1.03 0.42 28.37
C ASN A 88 -1.96 0.62 29.57
N LYS A 89 -1.45 1.24 30.63
CA LYS A 89 -2.22 1.60 31.84
C LYS A 89 -3.32 2.65 31.56
N ARG A 90 -3.18 3.43 30.50
CA ARG A 90 -4.15 4.45 30.06
C ARG A 90 -5.29 3.87 29.22
N GLY A 91 -5.33 2.54 29.02
CA GLY A 91 -6.30 1.86 28.15
C GLY A 91 -5.81 1.68 26.72
N ARG A 92 -6.61 0.97 25.90
CA ARG A 92 -6.34 0.81 24.46
C ARG A 92 -6.41 2.14 23.75
N GLN A 93 -5.46 2.40 22.86
CA GLN A 93 -5.39 3.57 22.02
C GLN A 93 -5.34 3.15 20.56
N ILE A 94 -6.05 3.89 19.69
CA ILE A 94 -6.03 3.74 18.25
C ILE A 94 -5.83 5.12 17.66
N HIS A 95 -4.87 5.25 16.75
CA HIS A 95 -4.66 6.46 15.97
C HIS A 95 -5.34 6.30 14.61
N ARG A 96 -6.26 7.22 14.26
CA ARG A 96 -6.91 7.30 12.96
C ARG A 96 -6.46 8.55 12.23
N SER A 97 -5.90 8.38 11.03
CA SER A 97 -5.54 9.50 10.17
C SER A 97 -6.79 10.31 9.77
N PHE A 98 -6.65 11.61 9.59
CA PHE A 98 -7.70 12.47 9.01
C PHE A 98 -8.14 12.01 7.62
N PHE A 99 -7.27 11.32 6.91
CA PHE A 99 -7.51 10.80 5.57
C PHE A 99 -7.83 9.29 5.57
N ALA A 100 -8.25 8.73 6.70
CA ALA A 100 -8.55 7.31 6.81
C ALA A 100 -9.66 6.85 5.86
N ASN A 101 -10.59 7.72 5.48
CA ASN A 101 -11.62 7.45 4.48
C ASN A 101 -11.06 7.06 3.10
N TYR A 102 -9.89 7.59 2.72
CA TYR A 102 -9.20 7.18 1.49
C TYR A 102 -8.63 5.76 1.62
N LEU A 103 -8.03 5.44 2.78
CA LEU A 103 -7.55 4.10 3.06
C LEU A 103 -8.68 3.07 3.12
N ASP A 104 -9.81 3.44 3.72
CA ASP A 104 -10.98 2.58 3.81
C ASP A 104 -11.55 2.27 2.41
N ARG A 105 -11.56 3.26 1.49
CA ARG A 105 -11.93 3.03 0.08
C ARG A 105 -10.97 2.07 -0.64
N VAL A 106 -9.65 2.29 -0.48
CA VAL A 106 -8.64 1.41 -1.09
C VAL A 106 -8.74 -0.01 -0.57
N LYS A 107 -9.02 -0.20 0.72
CA LYS A 107 -9.32 -1.52 1.30
C LYS A 107 -10.57 -2.15 0.69
N ALA A 108 -11.62 -1.38 0.46
CA ALA A 108 -12.82 -1.89 -0.18
C ALA A 108 -12.56 -2.40 -1.61
N TYR A 109 -11.59 -1.79 -2.33
CA TYR A 109 -11.19 -2.28 -3.65
C TYR A 109 -10.59 -3.69 -3.62
N GLU A 110 -9.95 -4.10 -2.53
CA GLU A 110 -9.33 -5.43 -2.39
C GLU A 110 -10.33 -6.58 -2.59
N GLN A 111 -11.61 -6.32 -2.33
CA GLN A 111 -12.68 -7.29 -2.53
C GLN A 111 -13.17 -7.34 -3.98
N THR A 112 -12.67 -6.49 -4.88
CA THR A 112 -13.17 -6.39 -6.25
C THR A 112 -12.38 -7.24 -7.23
N LEU A 113 -13.07 -7.80 -8.24
CA LEU A 113 -12.41 -8.48 -9.35
C LEU A 113 -11.45 -7.57 -10.12
N ALA A 114 -11.77 -6.28 -10.21
CA ALA A 114 -10.93 -5.28 -10.88
C ALA A 114 -9.56 -5.14 -10.21
N TYR A 115 -9.53 -5.11 -8.88
CA TYR A 115 -8.30 -5.08 -8.09
C TYR A 115 -7.43 -6.31 -8.37
N HIS A 116 -7.98 -7.52 -8.26
CA HIS A 116 -7.25 -8.76 -8.52
C HIS A 116 -6.74 -8.83 -9.95
N LYS A 117 -7.57 -8.40 -10.93
CA LYS A 117 -7.16 -8.32 -12.34
C LYS A 117 -6.00 -7.35 -12.55
N ALA A 118 -6.03 -6.19 -11.89
CA ALA A 118 -4.96 -5.20 -11.96
C ALA A 118 -3.64 -5.73 -11.38
N LEU A 119 -3.68 -6.38 -10.21
CA LEU A 119 -2.51 -6.99 -9.59
C LEU A 119 -1.92 -8.13 -10.43
N ASN A 120 -2.77 -8.97 -11.02
CA ASN A 120 -2.32 -10.03 -11.92
C ASN A 120 -1.67 -9.46 -13.18
N LYS A 121 -2.26 -8.42 -13.79
CA LYS A 121 -1.64 -7.72 -14.91
C LYS A 121 -0.28 -7.15 -14.54
N ARG A 122 -0.13 -6.57 -13.35
CA ARG A 122 1.14 -6.06 -12.87
C ARG A 122 2.22 -7.13 -12.84
N LYS A 123 1.92 -8.32 -12.29
CA LYS A 123 2.86 -9.45 -12.22
C LYS A 123 3.32 -9.89 -13.62
N VAL A 124 2.40 -9.97 -14.57
CA VAL A 124 2.70 -10.50 -15.91
C VAL A 124 3.34 -9.46 -16.82
N TRP A 125 2.98 -8.18 -16.69
CA TRP A 125 3.39 -7.14 -17.65
C TRP A 125 4.51 -6.26 -17.14
N ILE A 126 4.52 -5.92 -15.88
CA ILE A 126 5.43 -4.90 -15.32
C ILE A 126 6.63 -5.55 -14.64
N GLU A 127 6.40 -6.54 -13.81
CA GLU A 127 7.49 -7.19 -13.05
C GLU A 127 8.55 -7.83 -13.95
N PRO A 128 8.20 -8.55 -15.05
CA PRO A 128 9.18 -9.07 -15.98
C PRO A 128 10.00 -7.97 -16.67
N LEU A 129 9.42 -6.79 -16.93
CA LEU A 129 10.13 -5.65 -17.50
C LEU A 129 11.25 -5.17 -16.57
N PHE A 130 10.94 -4.99 -15.29
CA PHE A 130 11.94 -4.62 -14.30
C PHE A 130 12.95 -5.74 -14.07
N GLY A 131 12.54 -7.02 -14.13
CA GLY A 131 13.42 -8.17 -14.09
C GLY A 131 14.44 -8.12 -15.23
N GLU A 132 13.99 -7.95 -16.46
CA GLU A 132 14.83 -7.81 -17.66
C GLU A 132 15.77 -6.61 -17.55
N ALA A 133 15.23 -5.44 -17.14
CA ALA A 133 16.03 -4.22 -16.97
C ALA A 133 17.16 -4.40 -15.95
N LYS A 134 16.88 -5.07 -14.83
CA LYS A 134 17.87 -5.36 -13.79
C LYS A 134 18.90 -6.40 -14.24
N GLN A 135 18.46 -7.43 -14.94
CA GLN A 135 19.31 -8.55 -15.34
C GLN A 135 20.24 -8.20 -16.50
N TRP A 136 19.69 -7.54 -17.53
CA TRP A 136 20.35 -7.37 -18.82
C TRP A 136 20.69 -5.93 -19.18
N HIS A 137 20.06 -4.93 -18.54
CA HIS A 137 20.22 -3.52 -18.90
C HIS A 137 20.85 -2.66 -17.81
N GLY A 138 21.46 -3.27 -16.80
CA GLY A 138 22.22 -2.56 -15.76
C GLY A 138 21.39 -1.75 -14.77
N MET A 139 20.08 -1.94 -14.70
CA MET A 139 19.21 -1.16 -13.80
C MET A 139 19.40 -1.46 -12.30
N ARG A 140 20.21 -2.49 -11.96
CA ARG A 140 20.60 -2.77 -10.56
C ARG A 140 21.58 -1.74 -10.03
N GLN A 141 22.42 -1.20 -10.91
CA GLN A 141 23.47 -0.26 -10.55
C GLN A 141 23.66 0.73 -11.70
N PHE A 142 23.13 1.94 -11.52
CA PHE A 142 23.27 3.00 -12.50
C PHE A 142 24.71 3.48 -12.60
N ARG A 143 25.16 3.77 -13.80
CA ARG A 143 26.52 4.26 -14.11
C ARG A 143 26.66 5.74 -13.85
N LEU A 144 25.58 6.49 -14.05
CA LEU A 144 25.54 7.93 -13.88
C LEU A 144 25.19 8.32 -12.44
N ARG A 145 25.66 9.47 -12.00
CA ARG A 145 25.40 10.01 -10.65
C ARG A 145 24.51 11.27 -10.72
N GLY A 146 23.68 11.45 -9.69
CA GLY A 146 22.73 12.55 -9.61
C GLY A 146 21.39 12.21 -10.25
N LEU A 147 20.32 12.72 -9.65
CA LEU A 147 18.94 12.34 -9.96
C LEU A 147 18.56 12.52 -11.45
N GLN A 148 18.96 13.63 -12.04
CA GLN A 148 18.69 13.88 -13.48
C GLN A 148 19.34 12.85 -14.38
N LYS A 149 20.64 12.59 -14.19
CA LYS A 149 21.39 11.63 -15.03
C LYS A 149 20.90 10.19 -14.84
N VAL A 150 20.60 9.79 -13.60
CA VAL A 150 20.02 8.48 -13.28
C VAL A 150 18.64 8.32 -13.93
N ASN A 151 17.81 9.37 -13.90
CA ASN A 151 16.53 9.35 -14.59
C ASN A 151 16.66 9.23 -16.10
N MET A 152 17.67 9.89 -16.70
CA MET A 152 17.96 9.73 -18.13
C MET A 152 18.35 8.28 -18.46
N GLU A 153 19.26 7.69 -17.69
CA GLU A 153 19.69 6.29 -17.86
C GLU A 153 18.50 5.33 -17.77
N GLY A 154 17.63 5.51 -16.76
CA GLY A 154 16.40 4.73 -16.62
C GLY A 154 15.44 4.88 -17.82
N ARG A 155 15.29 6.10 -18.35
CA ARG A 155 14.48 6.35 -19.55
C ARG A 155 15.06 5.69 -20.80
N PHE A 156 16.38 5.69 -20.99
CA PHE A 156 17.01 4.99 -22.10
C PHE A 156 16.81 3.48 -22.03
N ILE A 157 16.92 2.90 -20.84
CA ILE A 157 16.62 1.48 -20.63
C ILE A 157 15.17 1.18 -21.03
N ALA A 158 14.22 1.97 -20.55
CA ALA A 158 12.81 1.80 -20.88
C ALA A 158 12.52 1.98 -22.37
N ALA A 159 13.15 2.96 -23.02
CA ALA A 159 13.03 3.18 -24.47
C ALA A 159 13.58 1.98 -25.27
N GLY A 160 14.73 1.45 -24.90
CA GLY A 160 15.31 0.24 -25.50
C GLY A 160 14.40 -0.97 -25.38
N GLN A 161 13.82 -1.20 -24.18
CA GLN A 161 12.86 -2.29 -23.95
C GLN A 161 11.59 -2.12 -24.82
N ASN A 162 11.06 -0.90 -24.90
CA ASN A 162 9.89 -0.62 -25.71
C ASN A 162 10.17 -0.82 -27.21
N LEU A 163 11.34 -0.36 -27.69
CA LEU A 163 11.77 -0.57 -29.09
C LEU A 163 11.91 -2.06 -29.41
N LYS A 164 12.57 -2.83 -28.53
CA LYS A 164 12.69 -4.29 -28.68
C LYS A 164 11.31 -4.96 -28.84
N ARG A 165 10.33 -4.56 -28.01
CA ARG A 165 8.96 -5.10 -28.08
C ARG A 165 8.24 -4.68 -29.37
N LEU A 166 8.37 -3.43 -29.75
CA LEU A 166 7.80 -2.93 -31.01
C LEU A 166 8.35 -3.70 -32.20
N LEU A 167 9.67 -3.88 -32.28
CA LEU A 167 10.32 -4.62 -33.34
C LEU A 167 9.87 -6.09 -33.35
N SER A 168 9.80 -6.72 -32.20
CA SER A 168 9.29 -8.09 -32.07
C SER A 168 7.84 -8.22 -32.53
N ALA A 169 6.98 -7.27 -32.14
CA ALA A 169 5.56 -7.25 -32.55
C ALA A 169 5.38 -7.01 -34.04
N LYS A 170 6.28 -6.25 -34.69
CA LYS A 170 6.29 -6.00 -36.14
C LYS A 170 7.02 -7.08 -36.94
N GLY A 171 7.49 -8.15 -36.27
CA GLY A 171 8.23 -9.24 -36.94
C GLY A 171 9.68 -8.93 -37.28
N TRP A 172 10.19 -7.75 -36.89
CA TRP A 172 11.59 -7.38 -37.11
C TRP A 172 12.51 -8.20 -36.22
N GLY A 173 13.65 -8.66 -36.75
CA GLY A 173 14.60 -9.49 -36.03
C GLY A 173 14.26 -10.97 -35.99
N ARG A 174 13.13 -11.39 -36.53
CA ARG A 174 12.93 -12.79 -36.92
C ARG A 174 13.62 -12.97 -38.28
N ARG A 175 14.90 -13.37 -38.25
CA ARG A 175 15.49 -13.93 -39.47
C ARG A 175 14.64 -15.14 -39.83
N PRO A 176 14.11 -15.23 -41.07
CA PRO A 176 13.60 -16.51 -41.53
C PRO A 176 14.72 -17.51 -41.32
N TRP A 177 14.40 -18.61 -40.61
CA TRP A 177 15.33 -19.72 -40.55
C TRP A 177 15.65 -20.06 -42.01
N PRO A 178 16.95 -20.08 -42.43
CA PRO A 178 17.25 -20.57 -43.73
C PRO A 178 16.67 -21.98 -43.81
N ASP A 179 15.80 -22.21 -44.80
CA ASP A 179 15.17 -23.49 -45.03
C ASP A 179 16.28 -24.51 -44.99
N GLY A 180 16.27 -25.37 -43.97
CA GLY A 180 17.24 -26.45 -43.80
C GLY A 180 17.09 -27.39 -44.97
N PRO A 181 18.17 -28.16 -45.27
CA PRO A 181 18.20 -29.06 -46.39
C PRO A 181 17.09 -30.09 -46.33
#